data_9d3038fb7a87459ab685abacec891866
#
_entry.id   9d3038fb7a87459ab685abacec891866
#
_cell.length_a   1.000
_cell.length_b   1.000
_cell.length_c   1.000
_cell.angle_alpha   90.00
_cell.angle_beta   90.00
_cell.angle_gamma   90.00
#
_symmetry.space_group_name_H-M   'P 1'
#
loop_
_entity.id
_entity.type
_entity.pdbx_description
1 polymer ?
#
loop_
_entity_poly.entity_id
_entity_poly.type
_entity_poly.pdbx_seq_one_letter_code
_entity_poly.pdbx_strand_id
1 'polypeptide(L)'
;GEQHINVVKWRLENEFKVNIEMFPPKIPYRETITKQATAEYRHKKQSGGAGQFGEVHLLICPIVEGVPFTNKFKIDGKDVTLNVKSQEAYNLEWGGKLEFYNCVVGGAIDARFMPAILKGIMEKMTEGPLTGSYARDIRVFVYDGKMHPVDSNEISFVLAARNAFKEAFRNAGPKIMEPIYNLEVLTPSEYMGACMSDLQNRRAIIEGMGSEKGFEVIKARVPLAELYRYSTALSSLTSGSATFTMQFADYQPV
;
A
#
# COMPACT_ATOMS: atom_id res chain seq x y z
N GLY A 1 -0.32 -0.63 27.97
CA GLY A 1 -1.61 -0.07 27.65
C GLY A 1 -1.63 1.45 27.83
N GLU A 2 -2.72 2.10 27.49
CA GLU A 2 -2.90 3.58 27.56
C GLU A 2 -2.62 4.12 28.98
N GLN A 3 -3.09 3.43 30.02
CA GLN A 3 -2.84 3.82 31.42
C GLN A 3 -1.35 3.82 31.72
N HIS A 4 -0.60 2.84 31.23
CA HIS A 4 0.84 2.77 31.40
C HIS A 4 1.54 3.93 30.71
N ILE A 5 1.13 4.28 29.49
CA ILE A 5 1.66 5.42 28.74
C ILE A 5 1.39 6.73 29.50
N ASN A 6 0.18 6.89 30.04
CA ASN A 6 -0.20 8.07 30.82
C ASN A 6 0.63 8.21 32.11
N VAL A 7 0.94 7.09 32.78
CA VAL A 7 1.82 7.06 33.96
C VAL A 7 3.24 7.47 33.57
N VAL A 8 3.76 6.96 32.47
CA VAL A 8 5.09 7.33 31.97
C VAL A 8 5.14 8.82 31.62
N LYS A 9 4.12 9.33 30.93
CA LYS A 9 4.03 10.76 30.63
C LYS A 9 4.04 11.60 31.90
N TRP A 10 3.20 11.25 32.87
CA TRP A 10 3.13 11.95 34.16
C TRP A 10 4.48 11.99 34.87
N ARG A 11 5.19 10.86 34.93
CA ARG A 11 6.52 10.78 35.54
C ARG A 11 7.52 11.68 34.84
N LEU A 12 7.56 11.64 33.51
CA LEU A 12 8.48 12.46 32.73
C LEU A 12 8.23 13.94 32.93
N GLU A 13 6.96 14.35 32.98
CA GLU A 13 6.58 15.75 33.20
C GLU A 13 6.82 16.22 34.65
N ASN A 14 6.52 15.39 35.64
CA ASN A 14 6.54 15.79 37.05
C ASN A 14 7.83 15.46 37.79
N GLU A 15 8.43 14.31 37.52
CA GLU A 15 9.67 13.88 38.18
C GLU A 15 10.92 14.39 37.45
N PHE A 16 10.89 14.40 36.12
CA PHE A 16 12.05 14.78 35.31
C PHE A 16 11.88 16.15 34.62
N LYS A 17 10.72 16.78 34.74
CA LYS A 17 10.40 18.11 34.20
C LYS A 17 10.64 18.24 32.70
N VAL A 18 10.30 17.19 31.95
CA VAL A 18 10.37 17.14 30.49
C VAL A 18 8.98 17.36 29.92
N ASN A 19 8.83 18.34 29.02
CA ASN A 19 7.57 18.53 28.30
C ASN A 19 7.40 17.45 27.23
N ILE A 20 6.29 16.73 27.29
CA ILE A 20 5.97 15.64 26.35
C ILE A 20 4.63 15.90 25.70
N GLU A 21 4.64 15.88 24.37
CA GLU A 21 3.43 15.82 23.57
C GLU A 21 3.18 14.37 23.16
N MET A 22 1.93 13.93 23.31
CA MET A 22 1.51 12.59 22.87
C MET A 22 0.60 12.71 21.66
N PHE A 23 0.97 11.97 20.61
CA PHE A 23 0.22 11.90 19.36
C PHE A 23 -0.36 10.51 19.16
N PRO A 24 -1.52 10.39 18.46
CA PRO A 24 -1.99 9.10 17.99
C PRO A 24 -0.90 8.43 17.11
N PRO A 25 -0.73 7.11 17.18
CA PRO A 25 0.15 6.40 16.25
C PRO A 25 -0.26 6.67 14.80
N LYS A 26 0.71 6.80 13.91
CA LYS A 26 0.42 6.93 12.48
C LYS A 26 -0.14 5.61 11.95
N ILE A 27 -1.21 5.70 11.17
CA ILE A 27 -1.78 4.54 10.49
C ILE A 27 -0.90 4.19 9.29
N PRO A 28 -0.45 2.94 9.15
CA PRO A 28 0.38 2.50 8.04
C PRO A 28 -0.47 2.27 6.78
N TYR A 29 -0.88 3.34 6.12
CA TYR A 29 -1.62 3.26 4.86
C TYR A 29 -0.78 2.66 3.75
N ARG A 30 -1.46 2.14 2.72
CA ARG A 30 -0.86 1.66 1.46
C ARG A 30 -1.55 2.32 0.29
N GLU A 31 -0.90 2.27 -0.87
CA GLU A 31 -1.49 2.72 -2.14
C GLU A 31 -1.55 1.55 -3.11
N THR A 32 -2.56 1.54 -3.95
CA THR A 32 -2.68 0.57 -5.04
C THR A 32 -3.43 1.19 -6.22
N ILE A 33 -3.56 0.43 -7.29
CA ILE A 33 -4.29 0.82 -8.48
C ILE A 33 -5.48 -0.12 -8.70
N THR A 34 -6.46 0.32 -9.48
CA THR A 34 -7.69 -0.45 -9.69
C THR A 34 -7.95 -0.80 -11.15
N LYS A 35 -7.23 -0.20 -12.07
CA LYS A 35 -7.38 -0.45 -13.51
C LYS A 35 -6.06 -0.33 -14.24
N GLN A 36 -6.05 -0.79 -15.48
CA GLN A 36 -4.94 -0.65 -16.41
C GLN A 36 -4.68 0.82 -16.76
N ALA A 37 -3.42 1.17 -16.88
CA ALA A 37 -2.99 2.43 -17.48
C ALA A 37 -1.64 2.28 -18.18
N THR A 38 -1.42 3.12 -19.18
CA THR A 38 -0.13 3.24 -19.86
C THR A 38 0.45 4.62 -19.65
N ALA A 39 1.77 4.71 -19.71
CA ALA A 39 2.47 5.98 -19.76
C ALA A 39 3.79 5.82 -20.50
N GLU A 40 4.25 6.91 -21.04
CA GLU A 40 5.58 7.03 -21.64
C GLU A 40 6.26 8.26 -21.07
N TYR A 41 7.56 8.17 -20.86
CA TYR A 41 8.34 9.30 -20.39
C TYR A 41 9.73 9.29 -20.98
N ARG A 42 10.14 10.45 -21.47
CA ARG A 42 11.48 10.70 -21.99
C ARG A 42 12.25 11.57 -21.01
N HIS A 43 13.30 11.00 -20.43
CA HIS A 43 14.28 11.78 -19.69
C HIS A 43 15.38 12.22 -20.64
N LYS A 44 15.54 13.52 -20.80
CA LYS A 44 16.58 14.10 -21.65
C LYS A 44 17.19 15.29 -20.94
N LYS A 45 18.50 15.27 -20.80
CA LYS A 45 19.28 16.37 -20.22
C LYS A 45 20.52 16.61 -21.04
N GLN A 46 20.68 17.83 -21.48
CA GLN A 46 21.86 18.31 -22.19
C GLN A 46 22.34 19.58 -21.52
N SER A 47 23.35 19.49 -20.66
CA SER A 47 23.96 20.66 -20.04
C SER A 47 25.41 20.37 -19.67
N GLY A 48 26.32 21.09 -20.28
CA GLY A 48 27.72 21.28 -19.88
C GLY A 48 28.52 20.00 -19.52
N GLY A 49 28.31 18.89 -20.25
CA GLY A 49 29.01 17.63 -19.99
C GLY A 49 28.33 16.46 -20.71
N ALA A 50 28.49 15.23 -20.21
CA ALA A 50 27.82 14.08 -20.76
C ALA A 50 26.30 14.25 -20.66
N GLY A 51 25.61 14.07 -21.79
CA GLY A 51 24.15 14.11 -21.83
C GLY A 51 23.50 12.94 -21.11
N GLN A 52 22.20 13.03 -20.89
CA GLN A 52 21.37 11.95 -20.36
C GLN A 52 20.19 11.73 -21.30
N PHE A 53 19.89 10.50 -21.62
CA PHE A 53 18.74 10.13 -22.43
C PHE A 53 18.22 8.75 -22.08
N GLY A 54 16.91 8.64 -21.86
CA GLY A 54 16.21 7.38 -21.73
C GLY A 54 14.71 7.61 -21.91
N GLU A 55 14.07 6.77 -22.70
CA GLU A 55 12.62 6.80 -22.88
C GLU A 55 12.04 5.43 -22.56
N VAL A 56 11.00 5.40 -21.75
CA VAL A 56 10.33 4.18 -21.31
C VAL A 56 8.84 4.29 -21.58
N HIS A 57 8.29 3.26 -22.21
CA HIS A 57 6.86 3.07 -22.38
C HIS A 57 6.44 1.87 -21.54
N LEU A 58 5.51 2.07 -20.64
CA LEU A 58 5.05 1.01 -19.76
C LEU A 58 3.53 0.95 -19.64
N LEU A 59 3.06 -0.24 -19.33
CA LEU A 59 1.69 -0.53 -18.94
C LEU A 59 1.70 -1.10 -17.55
N ILE A 60 0.79 -0.63 -16.70
CA ILE A 60 0.58 -1.18 -15.37
C ILE A 60 -0.85 -1.69 -15.23
N CYS A 61 -1.03 -2.70 -14.43
CA CYS A 61 -2.35 -3.21 -14.04
C CYS A 61 -2.31 -3.78 -12.63
N PRO A 62 -3.46 -3.84 -11.94
CA PRO A 62 -3.50 -4.40 -10.60
C PRO A 62 -3.33 -5.91 -10.61
N ILE A 63 -2.69 -6.44 -9.55
CA ILE A 63 -2.69 -7.86 -9.23
C ILE A 63 -3.91 -8.10 -8.34
N VAL A 64 -4.88 -8.84 -8.83
CA VAL A 64 -6.12 -9.15 -8.13
C VAL A 64 -6.21 -10.65 -7.90
N GLU A 65 -6.49 -11.05 -6.66
CA GLU A 65 -6.68 -12.45 -6.30
C GLU A 65 -7.83 -13.06 -7.11
N GLY A 66 -7.59 -14.26 -7.66
CA GLY A 66 -8.57 -14.96 -8.48
C GLY A 66 -8.64 -14.49 -9.94
N VAL A 67 -7.96 -13.41 -10.30
CA VAL A 67 -7.86 -12.95 -11.69
C VAL A 67 -6.58 -13.48 -12.31
N PRO A 68 -6.63 -14.31 -13.37
CA PRO A 68 -5.45 -14.89 -13.98
C PRO A 68 -4.59 -13.83 -14.68
N PHE A 69 -3.31 -14.14 -14.79
CA PHE A 69 -2.36 -13.36 -15.59
C PHE A 69 -2.82 -13.28 -17.04
N THR A 70 -2.67 -12.12 -17.64
CA THR A 70 -2.82 -11.92 -19.09
C THR A 70 -1.70 -11.03 -19.62
N ASN A 71 -1.28 -11.30 -20.86
CA ASN A 71 -0.40 -10.42 -21.64
C ASN A 71 -1.11 -9.76 -22.81
N LYS A 72 -2.44 -9.86 -22.85
CA LYS A 72 -3.29 -9.27 -23.89
C LYS A 72 -4.01 -8.06 -23.33
N PHE A 73 -3.81 -6.92 -23.96
CA PHE A 73 -4.34 -5.65 -23.50
C PHE A 73 -4.90 -4.83 -24.65
N LYS A 74 -5.78 -3.90 -24.31
CA LYS A 74 -6.20 -2.83 -25.20
C LYS A 74 -5.36 -1.59 -24.91
N ILE A 75 -4.55 -1.17 -25.89
CA ILE A 75 -3.73 0.05 -25.82
C ILE A 75 -4.16 0.97 -26.96
N ASP A 76 -4.60 2.19 -26.61
CA ASP A 76 -5.12 3.17 -27.57
C ASP A 76 -6.19 2.62 -28.52
N GLY A 77 -7.10 1.81 -27.95
CA GLY A 77 -8.20 1.19 -28.69
C GLY A 77 -7.82 -0.01 -29.55
N LYS A 78 -6.57 -0.41 -29.55
CA LYS A 78 -6.06 -1.57 -30.32
C LYS A 78 -5.76 -2.74 -29.41
N ASP A 79 -6.10 -3.95 -29.86
CA ASP A 79 -5.73 -5.17 -29.16
C ASP A 79 -4.24 -5.46 -29.38
N VAL A 80 -3.50 -5.56 -28.29
CA VAL A 80 -2.05 -5.78 -28.29
C VAL A 80 -1.73 -6.99 -27.43
N THR A 81 -0.89 -7.89 -27.94
CA THR A 81 -0.30 -8.98 -27.17
C THR A 81 1.16 -8.63 -26.88
N LEU A 82 1.49 -8.52 -25.60
CA LEU A 82 2.84 -8.23 -25.18
C LEU A 82 3.64 -9.52 -25.08
N ASN A 83 4.77 -9.59 -25.75
CA ASN A 83 5.65 -10.76 -25.73
C ASN A 83 6.62 -10.67 -24.56
N VAL A 84 6.38 -11.46 -23.52
CA VAL A 84 7.20 -11.46 -22.31
C VAL A 84 8.53 -12.17 -22.59
N LYS A 85 9.63 -11.45 -22.50
CA LYS A 85 11.01 -11.99 -22.66
C LYS A 85 11.59 -12.43 -21.32
N SER A 86 11.30 -11.70 -20.26
CA SER A 86 11.71 -12.02 -18.91
C SER A 86 10.70 -11.49 -17.90
N GLN A 87 10.65 -12.13 -16.75
CA GLN A 87 9.75 -11.74 -15.67
C GLN A 87 10.44 -11.88 -14.32
N GLU A 88 10.09 -10.97 -13.41
CA GLU A 88 10.54 -11.01 -12.02
C GLU A 88 9.34 -10.72 -11.12
N ALA A 89 9.23 -11.44 -10.02
CA ALA A 89 8.17 -11.27 -9.03
C ALA A 89 8.78 -11.01 -7.66
N TYR A 90 8.27 -10.00 -6.98
CA TYR A 90 8.74 -9.59 -5.66
C TYR A 90 7.61 -9.65 -4.64
N ASN A 91 7.84 -10.35 -3.55
CA ASN A 91 7.03 -10.20 -2.34
C ASN A 91 7.57 -8.99 -1.58
N LEU A 92 6.77 -7.94 -1.47
CA LEU A 92 7.20 -6.68 -0.87
C LEU A 92 7.26 -6.82 0.66
N GLU A 93 8.27 -6.19 1.28
CA GLU A 93 8.43 -6.20 2.73
C GLU A 93 7.23 -5.61 3.48
N TRP A 94 6.57 -4.64 2.86
CA TRP A 94 5.37 -3.99 3.40
C TRP A 94 4.05 -4.67 3.02
N GLY A 95 4.12 -5.88 2.47
CA GLY A 95 2.99 -6.68 2.02
C GLY A 95 2.62 -6.47 0.56
N GLY A 96 2.00 -7.48 -0.04
CA GLY A 96 1.65 -7.47 -1.45
C GLY A 96 2.82 -7.77 -2.37
N LYS A 97 2.61 -7.54 -3.67
CA LYS A 97 3.55 -7.95 -4.72
C LYS A 97 3.82 -6.83 -5.71
N LEU A 98 4.99 -6.91 -6.33
CA LEU A 98 5.33 -6.24 -7.58
C LEU A 98 5.77 -7.32 -8.58
N GLU A 99 5.18 -7.32 -9.76
CA GLU A 99 5.62 -8.15 -10.88
C GLU A 99 6.13 -7.25 -12.01
N PHE A 100 7.29 -7.60 -12.55
CA PHE A 100 7.98 -6.82 -13.57
C PHE A 100 8.25 -7.67 -14.80
N TYR A 101 7.81 -7.19 -15.96
CA TYR A 101 7.88 -7.92 -17.23
C TYR A 101 8.61 -7.08 -18.27
N ASN A 102 9.67 -7.66 -18.85
CA ASN A 102 10.34 -7.09 -20.02
C ASN A 102 9.65 -7.61 -21.29
N CYS A 103 8.98 -6.72 -22.00
CA CYS A 103 8.29 -7.01 -23.25
C CYS A 103 8.83 -6.16 -24.41
N VAL A 104 10.01 -5.60 -24.26
CA VAL A 104 10.63 -4.75 -25.29
C VAL A 104 11.04 -5.58 -26.50
N VAL A 105 10.64 -5.13 -27.69
CA VAL A 105 10.97 -5.77 -28.97
C VAL A 105 11.94 -4.93 -29.77
N GLY A 106 12.67 -5.57 -30.67
CA GLY A 106 13.53 -4.89 -31.64
C GLY A 106 14.75 -4.17 -31.04
N GLY A 107 15.14 -4.49 -29.80
CA GLY A 107 16.29 -3.85 -29.16
C GLY A 107 16.09 -2.36 -28.84
N ALA A 108 14.86 -1.90 -28.75
CA ALA A 108 14.55 -0.47 -28.48
C ALA A 108 15.18 0.03 -27.18
N ILE A 109 15.25 -0.83 -26.16
CA ILE A 109 16.02 -0.59 -24.95
C ILE A 109 16.94 -1.82 -24.75
N ASP A 110 18.24 -1.58 -24.54
CA ASP A 110 19.15 -2.66 -24.21
C ASP A 110 18.74 -3.30 -22.86
N ALA A 111 18.77 -4.63 -22.82
CA ALA A 111 18.38 -5.38 -21.62
C ALA A 111 19.21 -5.01 -20.38
N ARG A 112 20.43 -4.53 -20.55
CA ARG A 112 21.29 -4.04 -19.44
C ARG A 112 20.67 -2.89 -18.64
N PHE A 113 19.69 -2.17 -19.22
CA PHE A 113 18.98 -1.07 -18.55
C PHE A 113 17.74 -1.52 -17.78
N MET A 114 17.32 -2.77 -17.90
CA MET A 114 16.14 -3.26 -17.17
C MET A 114 16.28 -3.18 -15.64
N PRO A 115 17.45 -3.45 -15.04
CA PRO A 115 17.63 -3.24 -13.60
C PRO A 115 17.46 -1.77 -13.18
N ALA A 116 17.91 -0.83 -14.01
CA ALA A 116 17.74 0.61 -13.76
C ALA A 116 16.25 1.02 -13.82
N ILE A 117 15.53 0.50 -14.80
CA ILE A 117 14.08 0.72 -14.94
C ILE A 117 13.33 0.18 -13.71
N LEU A 118 13.62 -1.04 -13.30
CA LEU A 118 13.05 -1.64 -12.09
C LEU A 118 13.36 -0.81 -10.84
N LYS A 119 14.59 -0.32 -10.71
CA LYS A 119 14.99 0.56 -9.61
C LYS A 119 14.13 1.82 -9.54
N GLY A 120 13.89 2.47 -10.68
CA GLY A 120 13.04 3.66 -10.75
C GLY A 120 11.60 3.38 -10.34
N ILE A 121 11.04 2.25 -10.77
CA ILE A 121 9.72 1.78 -10.37
C ILE A 121 9.66 1.51 -8.87
N MET A 122 10.66 0.79 -8.34
CA MET A 122 10.72 0.44 -6.92
C MET A 122 10.85 1.68 -6.03
N GLU A 123 11.57 2.71 -6.46
CA GLU A 123 11.63 3.99 -5.74
C GLU A 123 10.24 4.62 -5.59
N LYS A 124 9.39 4.55 -6.61
CA LYS A 124 8.01 5.02 -6.53
C LYS A 124 7.10 4.08 -5.75
N MET A 125 7.39 2.80 -5.71
CA MET A 125 6.68 1.85 -4.85
C MET A 125 6.91 2.13 -3.36
N THR A 126 8.08 2.65 -3.00
CA THR A 126 8.39 3.04 -1.61
C THR A 126 7.84 4.40 -1.21
N GLU A 127 7.53 5.24 -2.19
CA GLU A 127 6.98 6.58 -1.98
C GLU A 127 5.86 6.83 -3.01
N GLY A 128 4.70 6.28 -2.73
CA GLY A 128 3.55 6.30 -3.64
C GLY A 128 3.12 7.70 -4.06
N PRO A 129 2.62 7.85 -5.30
CA PRO A 129 2.27 9.15 -5.87
C PRO A 129 1.12 9.90 -5.20
N LEU A 130 0.27 9.21 -4.43
CA LEU A 130 -0.88 9.84 -3.78
C LEU A 130 -0.51 10.54 -2.46
N THR A 131 0.07 9.80 -1.54
CA THR A 131 0.32 10.25 -0.15
C THR A 131 1.73 9.95 0.32
N GLY A 132 2.57 9.39 -0.53
CA GLY A 132 3.90 8.94 -0.15
C GLY A 132 3.91 7.61 0.60
N SER A 133 2.78 6.90 0.66
CA SER A 133 2.68 5.59 1.29
C SER A 133 3.23 4.50 0.37
N TYR A 134 3.62 3.36 0.94
CA TYR A 134 4.05 2.22 0.15
C TYR A 134 2.96 1.74 -0.80
N ALA A 135 3.32 1.52 -2.06
CA ALA A 135 2.42 0.95 -3.07
C ALA A 135 2.57 -0.57 -3.15
N ARG A 136 1.51 -1.28 -3.58
CA ARG A 136 1.50 -2.74 -3.63
C ARG A 136 0.54 -3.27 -4.70
N ASP A 137 0.76 -4.52 -5.08
CA ASP A 137 -0.10 -5.33 -5.96
C ASP A 137 -0.23 -4.75 -7.37
N ILE A 138 0.92 -4.54 -8.00
CA ILE A 138 1.02 -3.95 -9.33
C ILE A 138 1.86 -4.83 -10.24
N ARG A 139 1.35 -5.08 -11.48
CA ARG A 139 2.11 -5.64 -12.60
C ARG A 139 2.58 -4.52 -13.50
N VAL A 140 3.84 -4.54 -13.86
CA VAL A 140 4.46 -3.56 -14.76
C VAL A 140 5.01 -4.27 -15.98
N PHE A 141 4.58 -3.84 -17.15
CA PHE A 141 5.09 -4.30 -18.44
C PHE A 141 5.82 -3.16 -19.12
N VAL A 142 7.11 -3.33 -19.35
CA VAL A 142 7.89 -2.42 -20.18
C VAL A 142 7.85 -2.94 -21.60
N TYR A 143 7.21 -2.24 -22.51
CA TYR A 143 6.93 -2.76 -23.85
C TYR A 143 7.58 -1.99 -24.99
N ASP A 144 8.09 -0.78 -24.74
CA ASP A 144 8.78 0.02 -25.73
C ASP A 144 9.66 1.09 -25.06
N GLY A 145 10.38 1.81 -25.85
CA GLY A 145 11.21 2.91 -25.41
C GLY A 145 12.19 3.35 -26.48
N LYS A 146 13.13 4.17 -26.08
CA LYS A 146 14.25 4.62 -26.94
C LYS A 146 15.50 4.76 -26.10
N MET A 147 16.63 4.49 -26.71
CA MET A 147 17.94 4.81 -26.16
C MET A 147 18.77 5.58 -27.19
N HIS A 148 19.75 6.31 -26.67
CA HIS A 148 20.70 7.04 -27.48
C HIS A 148 22.09 6.39 -27.35
N PRO A 149 22.82 6.17 -28.44
CA PRO A 149 24.11 5.44 -28.39
C PRO A 149 25.14 6.03 -27.43
N VAL A 150 25.12 7.33 -27.22
CA VAL A 150 26.15 8.05 -26.42
C VAL A 150 25.58 8.45 -25.04
N ASP A 151 24.35 8.94 -24.99
CA ASP A 151 23.80 9.63 -23.81
C ASP A 151 22.98 8.72 -22.88
N SER A 152 22.67 7.49 -23.31
CA SER A 152 21.92 6.57 -22.47
C SER A 152 22.80 5.94 -21.40
N ASN A 153 22.36 6.05 -20.16
CA ASN A 153 23.01 5.49 -18.98
C ASN A 153 21.95 5.05 -17.95
N GLU A 154 22.40 4.42 -16.87
CA GLU A 154 21.50 3.90 -15.84
C GLU A 154 20.60 4.97 -15.24
N ILE A 155 21.16 6.12 -14.83
CA ILE A 155 20.38 7.18 -14.20
C ILE A 155 19.26 7.72 -15.10
N SER A 156 19.51 7.77 -16.42
CA SER A 156 18.51 8.20 -17.39
C SER A 156 17.29 7.31 -17.38
N PHE A 157 17.50 6.00 -17.31
CA PHE A 157 16.42 5.00 -17.26
C PHE A 157 15.76 4.88 -15.89
N VAL A 158 16.49 5.10 -14.80
CA VAL A 158 15.89 5.21 -13.45
C VAL A 158 14.89 6.36 -13.44
N LEU A 159 15.27 7.53 -13.92
CA LEU A 159 14.42 8.73 -13.92
C LEU A 159 13.26 8.61 -14.90
N ALA A 160 13.50 8.08 -16.10
CA ALA A 160 12.44 7.85 -17.07
C ALA A 160 11.38 6.87 -16.56
N ALA A 161 11.80 5.75 -16.00
CA ALA A 161 10.91 4.73 -15.44
C ALA A 161 10.12 5.25 -14.23
N ARG A 162 10.79 5.96 -13.33
CA ARG A 162 10.14 6.55 -12.15
C ARG A 162 9.03 7.51 -12.54
N ASN A 163 9.28 8.37 -13.51
CA ASN A 163 8.28 9.35 -13.96
C ASN A 163 7.18 8.72 -14.81
N ALA A 164 7.49 7.74 -15.65
CA ALA A 164 6.48 7.01 -16.41
C ALA A 164 5.57 6.22 -15.46
N PHE A 165 6.11 5.55 -14.49
CA PHE A 165 5.34 4.83 -13.48
C PHE A 165 4.44 5.75 -12.65
N LYS A 166 4.95 6.88 -12.21
CA LYS A 166 4.19 7.91 -11.49
C LYS A 166 2.97 8.38 -12.30
N GLU A 167 3.16 8.66 -13.59
CA GLU A 167 2.09 9.09 -14.47
C GLU A 167 1.06 8.00 -14.70
N ALA A 168 1.49 6.78 -15.01
CA ALA A 168 0.61 5.63 -15.18
C ALA A 168 -0.20 5.35 -13.91
N PHE A 169 0.45 5.39 -12.75
CA PHE A 169 -0.20 5.17 -11.46
C PHE A 169 -1.35 6.15 -11.23
N ARG A 170 -1.14 7.42 -11.50
CA ARG A 170 -2.17 8.46 -11.38
C ARG A 170 -3.39 8.21 -12.29
N ASN A 171 -3.17 7.58 -13.43
CA ASN A 171 -4.20 7.27 -14.42
C ASN A 171 -4.83 5.88 -14.26
N ALA A 172 -4.36 5.11 -13.29
CA ALA A 172 -4.77 3.73 -13.06
C ALA A 172 -5.84 3.56 -11.96
N GLY A 173 -6.63 4.60 -11.69
CA GLY A 173 -7.64 4.57 -10.64
C GLY A 173 -7.03 4.29 -9.26
N PRO A 174 -6.07 5.10 -8.81
CA PRO A 174 -5.35 4.81 -7.58
C PRO A 174 -6.25 4.94 -6.35
N LYS A 175 -5.95 4.14 -5.33
CA LYS A 175 -6.68 4.13 -4.06
C LYS A 175 -5.74 4.02 -2.88
N ILE A 176 -6.14 4.65 -1.78
CA ILE A 176 -5.54 4.45 -0.47
C ILE A 176 -6.13 3.20 0.16
N MET A 177 -5.28 2.37 0.72
CA MET A 177 -5.62 1.14 1.43
C MET A 177 -5.34 1.32 2.91
N GLU A 178 -6.27 0.89 3.75
CA GLU A 178 -6.13 0.93 5.20
C GLU A 178 -6.02 -0.47 5.81
N PRO A 179 -5.26 -0.62 6.90
CA PRO A 179 -5.17 -1.90 7.57
C PRO A 179 -6.46 -2.21 8.34
N ILE A 180 -6.94 -3.42 8.17
CA ILE A 180 -8.12 -3.97 8.84
C ILE A 180 -7.66 -5.01 9.85
N TYR A 181 -8.24 -4.97 11.04
CA TYR A 181 -7.97 -5.91 12.12
C TYR A 181 -9.18 -6.78 12.42
N ASN A 182 -8.92 -8.05 12.67
CA ASN A 182 -9.88 -8.95 13.29
C ASN A 182 -9.90 -8.66 14.78
N LEU A 183 -11.04 -8.25 15.28
CA LEU A 183 -11.28 -7.92 16.67
C LEU A 183 -12.20 -8.96 17.30
N GLU A 184 -11.87 -9.42 18.48
CA GLU A 184 -12.72 -10.30 19.29
C GLU A 184 -12.91 -9.67 20.65
N VAL A 185 -14.18 -9.37 20.99
CA VAL A 185 -14.57 -8.77 22.26
C VAL A 185 -15.27 -9.80 23.12
N LEU A 186 -14.85 -9.90 24.36
CA LEU A 186 -15.45 -10.75 25.38
C LEU A 186 -16.09 -9.85 26.44
N THR A 187 -17.42 -9.89 26.56
CA THR A 187 -18.17 -9.00 27.43
C THR A 187 -19.30 -9.75 28.18
N PRO A 188 -19.66 -9.32 29.42
CA PRO A 188 -20.89 -9.76 30.02
C PRO A 188 -22.12 -9.41 29.15
N SER A 189 -23.15 -10.24 29.17
CA SER A 189 -24.33 -10.06 28.33
C SER A 189 -25.01 -8.71 28.47
N GLU A 190 -24.99 -8.12 29.67
CA GLU A 190 -25.63 -6.84 29.97
C GLU A 190 -25.01 -5.66 29.17
N TYR A 191 -23.75 -5.78 28.76
CA TYR A 191 -23.04 -4.75 28.00
C TYR A 191 -22.96 -5.00 26.51
N MET A 192 -23.51 -6.12 26.02
CA MET A 192 -23.38 -6.49 24.62
C MET A 192 -23.95 -5.42 23.68
N GLY A 193 -25.12 -4.87 23.99
CA GLY A 193 -25.73 -3.81 23.18
C GLY A 193 -24.87 -2.57 23.07
N ALA A 194 -24.26 -2.14 24.19
CA ALA A 194 -23.36 -0.99 24.20
C ALA A 194 -22.09 -1.24 23.39
N CYS A 195 -21.49 -2.45 23.51
CA CYS A 195 -20.31 -2.85 22.73
C CYS A 195 -20.62 -2.88 21.23
N MET A 196 -21.77 -3.43 20.84
CA MET A 196 -22.21 -3.49 19.45
C MET A 196 -22.41 -2.10 18.85
N SER A 197 -23.07 -1.19 19.57
CA SER A 197 -23.28 0.19 19.13
C SER A 197 -21.97 0.95 18.96
N ASP A 198 -21.04 0.78 19.89
CA ASP A 198 -19.72 1.40 19.81
C ASP A 198 -18.94 0.88 18.57
N LEU A 199 -18.95 -0.43 18.34
CA LEU A 199 -18.29 -1.02 17.16
C LEU A 199 -18.89 -0.54 15.85
N GLN A 200 -20.21 -0.38 15.77
CA GLN A 200 -20.87 0.16 14.59
C GLN A 200 -20.41 1.61 14.30
N ASN A 201 -20.22 2.41 15.31
CA ASN A 201 -19.70 3.77 15.17
C ASN A 201 -18.21 3.80 14.73
N ARG A 202 -17.50 2.68 14.87
CA ARG A 202 -16.11 2.51 14.46
C ARG A 202 -15.96 1.87 13.08
N ARG A 203 -16.97 1.90 12.25
CA ARG A 203 -17.00 1.25 10.93
C ARG A 203 -16.71 -0.25 10.98
N ALA A 204 -17.05 -0.89 12.09
CA ALA A 204 -16.87 -2.32 12.23
C ALA A 204 -17.89 -3.12 11.42
N ILE A 205 -17.44 -4.24 10.87
CA ILE A 205 -18.30 -5.26 10.26
C ILE A 205 -18.36 -6.43 11.23
N ILE A 206 -19.53 -6.67 11.79
CA ILE A 206 -19.74 -7.78 12.71
C ILE A 206 -19.83 -9.07 11.90
N GLU A 207 -18.94 -10.01 12.19
CA GLU A 207 -18.86 -11.29 11.48
C GLU A 207 -19.53 -12.43 12.24
N GLY A 208 -19.62 -12.32 13.56
CA GLY A 208 -20.23 -13.37 14.37
C GLY A 208 -20.40 -12.95 15.82
N MET A 209 -21.28 -13.68 16.48
CA MET A 209 -21.56 -13.56 17.91
C MET A 209 -21.71 -14.94 18.51
N GLY A 210 -21.33 -15.10 19.76
CA GLY A 210 -21.43 -16.36 20.45
C GLY A 210 -21.37 -16.18 21.95
N SER A 211 -21.47 -17.28 22.68
CA SER A 211 -21.34 -17.31 24.13
C SER A 211 -20.22 -18.24 24.53
N GLU A 212 -19.38 -17.81 25.46
CA GLU A 212 -18.26 -18.58 25.98
C GLU A 212 -18.15 -18.38 27.49
N LYS A 213 -18.32 -19.46 28.27
CA LYS A 213 -18.15 -19.46 29.75
C LYS A 213 -18.92 -18.35 30.46
N GLY A 214 -20.16 -18.08 30.05
CA GLY A 214 -21.02 -17.05 30.66
C GLY A 214 -20.81 -15.65 30.14
N PHE A 215 -19.91 -15.46 29.16
CA PHE A 215 -19.67 -14.19 28.47
C PHE A 215 -20.19 -14.25 27.03
N GLU A 216 -20.51 -13.10 26.48
CA GLU A 216 -20.80 -12.96 25.07
C GLU A 216 -19.51 -12.62 24.31
N VAL A 217 -19.36 -13.22 23.12
CA VAL A 217 -18.24 -13.01 22.22
C VAL A 217 -18.73 -12.29 20.97
N ILE A 218 -18.05 -11.18 20.62
CA ILE A 218 -18.31 -10.44 19.38
C ILE A 218 -17.07 -10.53 18.51
N LYS A 219 -17.24 -11.04 17.29
CA LYS A 219 -16.17 -11.07 16.28
C LYS A 219 -16.46 -10.04 15.21
N ALA A 220 -15.50 -9.15 14.94
CA ALA A 220 -15.65 -8.05 14.02
C ALA A 220 -14.37 -7.78 13.22
N ARG A 221 -14.54 -7.18 12.07
CA ARG A 221 -13.45 -6.58 11.29
C ARG A 221 -13.53 -5.08 11.43
N VAL A 222 -12.44 -4.45 11.85
CA VAL A 222 -12.43 -3.03 12.19
C VAL A 222 -11.18 -2.36 11.59
N PRO A 223 -11.33 -1.20 10.93
CA PRO A 223 -10.16 -0.42 10.51
C PRO A 223 -9.31 0.00 11.72
N LEU A 224 -8.00 -0.15 11.60
CA LEU A 224 -7.08 0.26 12.67
C LEU A 224 -7.27 1.72 13.07
N ALA A 225 -7.56 2.59 12.10
CA ALA A 225 -7.79 4.02 12.34
C ALA A 225 -8.93 4.29 13.35
N GLU A 226 -9.89 3.36 13.47
CA GLU A 226 -11.03 3.48 14.36
C GLU A 226 -10.80 2.88 15.76
N LEU A 227 -9.64 2.26 15.98
CA LEU A 227 -9.32 1.59 17.24
C LEU A 227 -8.48 2.43 18.20
N TYR A 228 -8.24 3.70 17.88
CA TYR A 228 -7.55 4.61 18.78
C TYR A 228 -8.32 4.72 20.11
N ARG A 229 -7.63 4.47 21.21
CA ARG A 229 -8.19 4.45 22.57
C ARG A 229 -9.38 3.49 22.78
N TYR A 230 -9.44 2.41 22.01
CA TYR A 230 -10.52 1.44 22.15
C TYR A 230 -10.51 0.78 23.54
N SER A 231 -9.34 0.47 24.06
CA SER A 231 -9.18 -0.11 25.40
C SER A 231 -9.88 0.73 26.48
N THR A 232 -9.66 2.03 26.45
CA THR A 232 -10.30 2.98 27.38
C THR A 232 -11.82 3.04 27.16
N ALA A 233 -12.26 3.13 25.93
CA ALA A 233 -13.69 3.17 25.59
C ALA A 233 -14.41 1.90 26.02
N LEU A 234 -13.85 0.74 25.75
CA LEU A 234 -14.43 -0.54 26.13
C LEU A 234 -14.53 -0.68 27.66
N SER A 235 -13.49 -0.30 28.37
CA SER A 235 -13.49 -0.31 29.84
C SER A 235 -14.59 0.61 30.41
N SER A 236 -14.75 1.80 29.82
CA SER A 236 -15.77 2.76 30.21
C SER A 236 -17.21 2.23 29.97
N LEU A 237 -17.42 1.59 28.81
CA LEU A 237 -18.72 1.03 28.44
C LEU A 237 -19.16 -0.16 29.30
N THR A 238 -18.21 -0.90 29.85
CA THR A 238 -18.44 -2.19 30.51
C THR A 238 -18.00 -2.21 31.97
N SER A 239 -17.74 -1.05 32.57
CA SER A 239 -17.20 -0.92 33.94
C SER A 239 -15.97 -1.81 34.19
N GLY A 240 -15.11 -1.90 33.19
CA GLY A 240 -13.87 -2.68 33.23
C GLY A 240 -14.03 -4.20 33.09
N SER A 241 -15.25 -4.69 32.78
CA SER A 241 -15.52 -6.13 32.77
C SER A 241 -15.27 -6.80 31.42
N ALA A 242 -15.15 -6.06 30.34
CA ALA A 242 -14.87 -6.61 29.02
C ALA A 242 -13.39 -6.60 28.68
N THR A 243 -13.00 -7.55 27.84
CA THR A 243 -11.65 -7.64 27.26
C THR A 243 -11.73 -7.80 25.75
N PHE A 244 -10.64 -7.53 25.06
CA PHE A 244 -10.56 -7.75 23.62
C PHE A 244 -9.19 -8.22 23.18
N THR A 245 -9.16 -8.90 22.04
CA THR A 245 -7.95 -9.23 21.31
C THR A 245 -8.08 -8.73 19.88
N MET A 246 -6.97 -8.41 19.24
CA MET A 246 -6.94 -7.96 17.85
C MET A 246 -5.75 -8.54 17.10
N GLN A 247 -5.97 -8.89 15.83
CA GLN A 247 -4.94 -9.38 14.93
C GLN A 247 -5.10 -8.71 13.58
N PHE A 248 -3.97 -8.38 12.94
CA PHE A 248 -3.99 -7.88 11.58
C PHE A 248 -4.66 -8.89 10.64
N ALA A 249 -5.59 -8.42 9.82
CA ALA A 249 -6.28 -9.25 8.83
C ALA A 249 -5.75 -8.98 7.42
N ASP A 250 -6.04 -7.83 6.88
CA ASP A 250 -5.68 -7.44 5.50
C ASP A 250 -5.70 -5.93 5.32
N TYR A 251 -5.47 -5.50 4.08
CA TYR A 251 -5.67 -4.12 3.64
C TYR A 251 -6.91 -4.02 2.77
N GLN A 252 -7.71 -2.99 3.00
CA GLN A 252 -8.92 -2.69 2.21
C GLN A 252 -8.95 -1.21 1.80
N PRO A 253 -9.61 -0.85 0.69
CA PRO A 253 -9.79 0.55 0.34
C PRO A 253 -10.48 1.34 1.45
N VAL A 254 -10.01 2.55 1.64
CA VAL A 254 -10.62 3.49 2.60
C VAL A 254 -12.03 3.86 2.16
#